data_b527501409263b2b4cce970a645a0ea8
#
_entry.id   b527501409263b2b4cce970a645a0ea8
#
_cell.length_a   1.000
_cell.length_b   1.000
_cell.length_c   1.000
_cell.angle_alpha   90.00
_cell.angle_beta   90.00
_cell.angle_gamma   90.00
#
_symmetry.space_group_name_H-M   'P 1'
#
loop_
_entity.id
_entity.type
_entity.pdbx_description
1 polymer ?
#
loop_
_entity_poly.entity_id
_entity_poly.type
_entity_poly.pdbx_seq_one_letter_code
_entity_poly.pdbx_strand_id
1 'polypeptide(L)'
;MQEKDRSQASNKKQLFVVGICLLLIVLVIFSVFYAFRSSASGSKLRVSHPSRIETSSSSASSSQTEKDYLAERFAKLKSVNSETIGYVYAPGTQLDEPVVQTKDNETYLLKTFEGKQEPYMGAVFMDKDNHKDF
;
A
#
# COMPACT_ATOMS: atom_id res chain seq x y z
N MET A 1 40.03 -13.21 52.65
CA MET A 1 39.26 -14.16 51.80
C MET A 1 37.85 -13.67 51.51
N GLN A 2 37.38 -12.56 52.11
CA GLN A 2 36.00 -12.02 51.89
C GLN A 2 35.88 -10.94 50.81
N GLU A 3 36.94 -10.38 50.30
CA GLU A 3 36.93 -9.28 49.29
C GLU A 3 36.66 -9.78 47.86
N LYS A 4 37.04 -11.01 47.55
CA LYS A 4 36.87 -11.65 46.23
C LYS A 4 35.40 -12.02 45.95
N ASP A 5 34.61 -12.35 47.00
CA ASP A 5 33.20 -12.70 46.85
C ASP A 5 32.31 -11.48 46.61
N ARG A 6 32.65 -10.31 47.18
CA ARG A 6 31.90 -9.08 46.94
C ARG A 6 32.08 -8.55 45.49
N SER A 7 33.24 -8.72 44.92
CA SER A 7 33.50 -8.33 43.52
C SER A 7 32.73 -9.20 42.53
N GLN A 8 32.65 -10.50 42.77
CA GLN A 8 31.90 -11.41 41.87
C GLN A 8 30.39 -11.18 41.96
N ALA A 9 29.84 -10.88 43.13
CA ALA A 9 28.40 -10.59 43.31
C ALA A 9 28.00 -9.27 42.64
N SER A 10 28.89 -8.24 42.62
CA SER A 10 28.68 -6.97 41.94
C SER A 10 28.64 -7.15 40.43
N ASN A 11 29.59 -7.90 39.87
CA ASN A 11 29.66 -8.14 38.44
C ASN A 11 28.45 -8.95 37.91
N LYS A 12 27.95 -9.92 38.67
CA LYS A 12 26.74 -10.66 38.29
C LYS A 12 25.48 -9.79 38.25
N LYS A 13 25.33 -8.86 39.22
CA LYS A 13 24.23 -7.89 39.23
C LYS A 13 24.33 -6.91 38.06
N GLN A 14 25.55 -6.42 37.74
CA GLN A 14 25.76 -5.56 36.60
C GLN A 14 25.47 -6.27 35.26
N LEU A 15 25.89 -7.53 35.10
CA LEU A 15 25.58 -8.32 33.91
C LEU A 15 24.06 -8.53 33.75
N PHE A 16 23.36 -8.75 34.84
CA PHE A 16 21.90 -8.93 34.85
C PHE A 16 21.15 -7.65 34.46
N VAL A 17 21.59 -6.50 34.97
CA VAL A 17 21.02 -5.19 34.61
C VAL A 17 21.28 -4.87 33.12
N VAL A 18 22.50 -5.12 32.63
CA VAL A 18 22.83 -4.92 31.21
C VAL A 18 21.98 -5.83 30.30
N GLY A 19 21.77 -7.09 30.71
CA GLY A 19 20.90 -8.03 30.00
C GLY A 19 19.46 -7.55 29.89
N ILE A 20 18.90 -7.02 31.00
CA ILE A 20 17.54 -6.46 31.00
C ILE A 20 17.45 -5.21 30.09
N CYS A 21 18.45 -4.31 30.16
CA CYS A 21 18.48 -3.12 29.30
C CYS A 21 18.52 -3.49 27.80
N LEU A 22 19.35 -4.48 27.42
CA LEU A 22 19.40 -4.96 26.04
C LEU A 22 18.06 -5.57 25.58
N LEU A 23 17.42 -6.32 26.46
CA LEU A 23 16.11 -6.92 26.16
C LEU A 23 15.04 -5.87 25.96
N LEU A 24 15.03 -4.81 26.78
CA LEU A 24 14.11 -3.67 26.62
C LEU A 24 14.38 -2.90 25.32
N ILE A 25 15.64 -2.70 24.94
CA ILE A 25 16.00 -2.05 23.68
C ILE A 25 15.49 -2.87 22.48
N VAL A 26 15.67 -4.19 22.52
CA VAL A 26 15.16 -5.09 21.46
C VAL A 26 13.63 -5.02 21.37
N LEU A 27 12.92 -4.99 22.51
CA LEU A 27 11.46 -4.84 22.54
C LEU A 27 10.99 -3.51 21.96
N VAL A 28 11.71 -2.41 22.25
CA VAL A 28 11.40 -1.09 21.68
C VAL A 28 11.63 -1.08 20.17
N ILE A 29 12.75 -1.62 19.69
CA ILE A 29 13.05 -1.73 18.26
C ILE A 29 11.97 -2.58 17.55
N PHE A 30 11.60 -3.70 18.18
CA PHE A 30 10.55 -4.58 17.64
C PHE A 30 9.18 -3.90 17.62
N SER A 31 8.84 -3.12 18.64
CA SER A 31 7.61 -2.34 18.71
C SER A 31 7.56 -1.25 17.62
N VAL A 32 8.66 -0.51 17.45
CA VAL A 32 8.77 0.51 16.39
C VAL A 32 8.72 -0.13 15.00
N PHE A 33 9.38 -1.27 14.81
CA PHE A 33 9.35 -2.01 13.55
C PHE A 33 7.93 -2.53 13.23
N TYR A 34 7.22 -3.02 14.25
CA TYR A 34 5.83 -3.47 14.09
C TYR A 34 4.87 -2.30 13.81
N ALA A 35 5.05 -1.17 14.49
CA ALA A 35 4.28 0.04 14.23
C ALA A 35 4.55 0.60 12.83
N PHE A 36 5.80 0.57 12.37
CA PHE A 36 6.17 1.02 11.02
C PHE A 36 5.63 0.07 9.93
N ARG A 37 5.66 -1.25 10.19
CA ARG A 37 5.09 -2.24 9.28
C ARG A 37 3.56 -2.17 9.21
N SER A 38 2.90 -1.80 10.30
CA SER A 38 1.45 -1.57 10.34
C SER A 38 1.03 -0.27 9.65
N SER A 39 1.92 0.73 9.59
CA SER A 39 1.70 1.97 8.83
C SER A 39 2.00 1.85 7.34
N ALA A 40 2.68 0.79 6.91
CA ALA A 40 2.93 0.47 5.50
C ALA A 40 1.76 -0.28 4.84
N SER A 41 0.60 -0.36 5.52
CA SER A 41 -0.66 -0.63 4.87
C SER A 41 -0.99 0.61 4.04
N GLY A 42 -0.40 0.65 2.83
CA GLY A 42 -0.80 1.59 1.81
C GLY A 42 -2.31 1.56 1.76
N SER A 43 -2.93 2.69 2.01
CA SER A 43 -4.36 2.87 1.76
C SER A 43 -4.56 2.52 0.28
N LYS A 44 -4.85 1.24 0.00
CA LYS A 44 -5.50 0.89 -1.26
C LYS A 44 -6.67 1.85 -1.31
N LEU A 45 -6.67 2.76 -2.26
CA LEU A 45 -7.83 3.54 -2.63
C LEU A 45 -8.87 2.54 -3.12
N ARG A 46 -9.44 1.80 -2.16
CA ARG A 46 -10.50 0.86 -2.40
C ARG A 46 -11.73 1.69 -2.67
N VAL A 47 -11.97 1.87 -3.91
CA VAL A 47 -13.15 2.57 -4.38
C VAL A 47 -14.34 1.69 -4.07
N SER A 48 -15.17 2.16 -3.15
CA SER A 48 -16.48 1.56 -2.91
C SER A 48 -17.27 1.64 -4.21
N HIS A 49 -17.47 0.49 -4.86
CA HIS A 49 -18.45 0.39 -5.96
C HIS A 49 -19.84 0.55 -5.36
N PRO A 50 -20.68 1.42 -5.90
CA PRO A 50 -22.09 1.40 -5.55
C PRO A 50 -22.67 0.03 -5.95
N SER A 51 -23.25 -0.65 -4.97
CA SER A 51 -24.00 -1.89 -5.22
C SER A 51 -25.01 -1.62 -6.33
N ARG A 52 -25.02 -2.51 -7.34
CA ARG A 52 -25.94 -2.50 -8.44
C ARG A 52 -27.38 -2.30 -7.94
N ILE A 53 -27.95 -1.13 -8.17
CA ILE A 53 -29.37 -0.88 -8.01
C ILE A 53 -30.07 -1.61 -9.15
N GLU A 54 -30.91 -2.57 -8.78
CA GLU A 54 -31.76 -3.28 -9.71
C GLU A 54 -32.72 -2.31 -10.42
N THR A 55 -32.78 -2.46 -11.70
CA THR A 55 -33.60 -1.89 -12.73
C THR A 55 -34.99 -1.43 -12.28
N SER A 56 -35.26 -0.13 -12.34
CA SER A 56 -36.57 0.38 -12.83
C SER A 56 -36.37 1.79 -13.42
N SER A 57 -36.52 1.84 -14.72
CA SER A 57 -36.89 2.93 -15.63
C SER A 57 -36.84 4.38 -15.09
N SER A 58 -35.69 5.03 -15.27
CA SER A 58 -35.55 6.49 -15.57
C SER A 58 -34.19 6.75 -16.17
N SER A 59 -34.05 6.56 -17.48
CA SER A 59 -32.74 6.34 -18.14
C SER A 59 -31.99 7.59 -18.62
N ALA A 60 -32.35 8.79 -18.19
CA ALA A 60 -31.65 10.01 -18.62
C ALA A 60 -30.87 10.74 -17.48
N SER A 61 -31.32 10.66 -16.25
CA SER A 61 -30.66 11.34 -15.11
C SER A 61 -29.54 10.52 -14.47
N SER A 62 -29.62 9.17 -14.54
CA SER A 62 -28.62 8.28 -13.93
C SER A 62 -27.30 8.25 -14.71
N SER A 63 -27.35 8.37 -16.04
CA SER A 63 -26.15 8.30 -16.87
C SER A 63 -25.24 9.52 -16.74
N GLN A 64 -25.80 10.70 -16.47
CA GLN A 64 -25.03 11.92 -16.25
C GLN A 64 -24.27 11.85 -14.90
N THR A 65 -24.97 11.47 -13.85
CA THR A 65 -24.37 11.32 -12.50
C THR A 65 -23.28 10.26 -12.46
N GLU A 66 -23.43 9.17 -13.19
CA GLU A 66 -22.42 8.11 -13.30
C GLU A 66 -21.17 8.59 -14.06
N LYS A 67 -21.36 9.32 -15.15
CA LYS A 67 -20.27 9.93 -15.92
C LYS A 67 -19.49 10.95 -15.08
N ASP A 68 -20.16 11.80 -14.34
CA ASP A 68 -19.54 12.81 -13.47
C ASP A 68 -18.73 12.15 -12.35
N TYR A 69 -19.27 11.10 -11.73
CA TYR A 69 -18.59 10.30 -10.73
C TYR A 69 -17.32 9.62 -11.29
N LEU A 70 -17.41 9.01 -12.47
CA LEU A 70 -16.27 8.37 -13.11
C LEU A 70 -15.19 9.39 -13.50
N ALA A 71 -15.60 10.57 -13.99
CA ALA A 71 -14.67 11.65 -14.34
C ALA A 71 -13.93 12.18 -13.10
N GLU A 72 -14.63 12.43 -11.99
CA GLU A 72 -14.01 12.86 -10.73
C GLU A 72 -13.04 11.81 -10.18
N ARG A 73 -13.43 10.54 -10.20
CA ARG A 73 -12.61 9.43 -9.78
C ARG A 73 -11.34 9.33 -10.62
N PHE A 74 -11.46 9.43 -11.94
CA PHE A 74 -10.32 9.38 -12.84
C PHE A 74 -9.38 10.57 -12.65
N ALA A 75 -9.91 11.77 -12.39
CA ALA A 75 -9.13 12.94 -12.06
C ALA A 75 -8.31 12.74 -10.76
N LYS A 76 -8.90 12.12 -9.74
CA LYS A 76 -8.19 11.77 -8.50
C LYS A 76 -7.05 10.78 -8.75
N LEU A 77 -7.28 9.74 -9.55
CA LEU A 77 -6.22 8.78 -9.90
C LEU A 77 -5.10 9.47 -10.67
N LYS A 78 -5.41 10.33 -11.62
CA LYS A 78 -4.42 11.12 -12.37
C LYS A 78 -3.65 12.12 -11.50
N SER A 79 -4.24 12.63 -10.44
CA SER A 79 -3.52 13.50 -9.48
C SER A 79 -2.48 12.74 -8.66
N VAL A 80 -2.69 11.44 -8.42
CA VAL A 80 -1.72 10.54 -7.75
C VAL A 80 -0.65 10.08 -8.75
N ASN A 81 -1.07 9.69 -9.95
CA ASN A 81 -0.16 9.25 -11.00
C ASN A 81 -0.65 9.75 -12.38
N SER A 82 0.09 10.68 -12.98
CA SER A 82 -0.26 11.28 -14.27
C SER A 82 -0.22 10.28 -15.44
N GLU A 83 0.45 9.14 -15.28
CA GLU A 83 0.54 8.05 -16.26
C GLU A 83 -0.72 7.15 -16.26
N THR A 84 -1.71 7.46 -15.43
CA THR A 84 -2.99 6.74 -15.41
C THR A 84 -3.73 6.90 -16.73
N ILE A 85 -4.10 5.80 -17.35
CA ILE A 85 -4.84 5.74 -18.61
C ILE A 85 -6.22 5.09 -18.49
N GLY A 86 -6.45 4.33 -17.44
CA GLY A 86 -7.69 3.58 -17.26
C GLY A 86 -7.84 2.99 -15.87
N TYR A 87 -8.85 2.16 -15.78
CA TYR A 87 -9.17 1.42 -14.57
C TYR A 87 -9.79 0.07 -14.94
N VAL A 88 -9.36 -0.98 -14.27
CA VAL A 88 -9.88 -2.33 -14.49
C VAL A 88 -10.59 -2.82 -13.24
N TYR A 89 -11.80 -3.30 -13.41
CA TYR A 89 -12.61 -3.88 -12.36
C TYR A 89 -13.30 -5.15 -12.85
N ALA A 90 -13.18 -6.24 -12.10
CA ALA A 90 -13.89 -7.50 -12.38
C ALA A 90 -14.77 -7.89 -11.19
N PRO A 91 -16.11 -7.81 -11.33
CA PRO A 91 -17.04 -8.15 -10.25
C PRO A 91 -16.83 -9.59 -9.76
N GLY A 92 -16.84 -9.78 -8.44
CA GLY A 92 -16.66 -11.10 -7.81
C GLY A 92 -15.20 -11.56 -7.72
N THR A 93 -14.25 -10.72 -8.11
CA THR A 93 -12.81 -10.96 -7.97
C THR A 93 -12.16 -9.89 -7.10
N GLN A 94 -10.84 -10.01 -6.87
CA GLN A 94 -10.05 -8.97 -6.19
C GLN A 94 -9.48 -7.93 -7.17
N LEU A 95 -9.80 -8.02 -8.46
CA LEU A 95 -9.31 -7.11 -9.47
C LEU A 95 -10.11 -5.80 -9.43
N ASP A 96 -9.51 -4.75 -8.90
CA ASP A 96 -10.06 -3.41 -8.69
C ASP A 96 -8.89 -2.42 -8.66
N GLU A 97 -8.26 -2.15 -9.84
CA GLU A 97 -6.97 -1.50 -9.93
C GLU A 97 -6.92 -0.44 -11.04
N PRO A 98 -6.21 0.70 -10.81
CA PRO A 98 -5.90 1.65 -11.86
C PRO A 98 -4.91 1.05 -12.86
N VAL A 99 -5.00 1.47 -14.11
CA VAL A 99 -4.10 1.06 -15.20
C VAL A 99 -3.24 2.25 -15.62
N VAL A 100 -1.94 2.03 -15.68
CA VAL A 100 -0.96 3.02 -16.13
C VAL A 100 -0.34 2.63 -17.47
N GLN A 101 0.28 3.59 -18.17
CA GLN A 101 1.08 3.32 -19.37
C GLN A 101 2.28 4.26 -19.43
N THR A 102 3.46 3.69 -19.67
CA THR A 102 4.72 4.41 -19.85
C THR A 102 5.33 4.17 -21.23
N LYS A 103 6.54 4.70 -21.42
CA LYS A 103 7.34 4.51 -22.62
C LYS A 103 7.96 3.10 -22.77
N ASP A 104 7.92 2.31 -21.71
CA ASP A 104 8.50 0.98 -21.61
C ASP A 104 7.56 0.04 -20.85
N ASN A 105 7.84 -1.26 -20.91
CA ASN A 105 7.10 -2.31 -20.23
C ASN A 105 7.79 -2.79 -18.94
N GLU A 106 8.80 -2.09 -18.44
CA GLU A 106 9.62 -2.50 -17.30
C GLU A 106 9.36 -1.66 -16.06
N THR A 107 9.06 -0.36 -16.25
CA THR A 107 8.90 0.62 -15.15
C THR A 107 7.96 0.15 -14.05
N TYR A 108 6.80 -0.43 -14.41
CA TYR A 108 5.77 -0.84 -13.44
C TYR A 108 5.80 -2.31 -13.04
N LEU A 109 6.82 -3.06 -13.44
CA LEU A 109 7.01 -4.43 -12.96
C LEU A 109 7.34 -4.48 -11.44
N LEU A 110 8.11 -3.49 -10.97
CA LEU A 110 8.57 -3.40 -9.58
C LEU A 110 8.24 -2.04 -8.94
N LYS A 111 7.24 -1.34 -9.46
CA LYS A 111 6.84 -0.02 -9.00
C LYS A 111 5.33 0.01 -8.76
N THR A 112 4.91 0.42 -7.58
CA THR A 112 3.48 0.55 -7.26
C THR A 112 2.84 1.68 -8.07
N PHE A 113 1.51 1.74 -8.08
CA PHE A 113 0.76 2.82 -8.72
C PHE A 113 1.18 4.21 -8.22
N GLU A 114 1.48 4.36 -6.93
CA GLU A 114 1.95 5.61 -6.31
C GLU A 114 3.43 5.91 -6.59
N GLY A 115 4.10 5.09 -7.38
CA GLY A 115 5.48 5.32 -7.79
C GLY A 115 6.55 4.82 -6.82
N LYS A 116 6.21 4.02 -5.82
CA LYS A 116 7.17 3.43 -4.88
C LYS A 116 7.81 2.18 -5.48
N GLN A 117 9.10 2.03 -5.29
CA GLN A 117 9.81 0.79 -5.64
C GLN A 117 9.45 -0.31 -4.63
N GLU A 118 8.93 -1.42 -5.15
CA GLU A 118 8.57 -2.60 -4.34
C GLU A 118 9.08 -3.86 -5.04
N PRO A 119 9.94 -4.65 -4.39
CA PRO A 119 10.63 -5.77 -5.04
C PRO A 119 9.72 -6.93 -5.49
N TYR A 120 8.47 -6.95 -5.01
CA TYR A 120 7.53 -8.05 -5.28
C TYR A 120 6.14 -7.58 -5.72
N MET A 121 5.96 -6.28 -5.96
CA MET A 121 4.67 -5.72 -6.32
C MET A 121 4.85 -4.67 -7.42
N GLY A 122 4.21 -4.91 -8.57
CA GLY A 122 4.06 -3.94 -9.63
C GLY A 122 2.67 -3.30 -9.64
N ALA A 123 2.45 -2.36 -10.55
CA ALA A 123 1.12 -1.86 -10.88
C ALA A 123 0.58 -2.54 -12.14
N VAL A 124 -0.73 -2.50 -12.33
CA VAL A 124 -1.34 -2.93 -13.59
C VAL A 124 -0.99 -1.91 -14.65
N PHE A 125 -0.38 -2.34 -15.73
CA PHE A 125 0.01 -1.46 -16.83
C PHE A 125 -0.40 -2.01 -18.19
N MET A 126 -0.60 -1.09 -19.14
CA MET A 126 -0.83 -1.41 -20.54
C MET A 126 0.49 -1.43 -21.29
N ASP A 127 0.63 -2.37 -22.21
CA ASP A 127 1.81 -2.45 -23.09
C ASP A 127 2.07 -1.11 -23.80
N LYS A 128 3.34 -0.72 -23.89
CA LYS A 128 3.77 0.57 -24.48
C LYS A 128 3.35 0.77 -25.93
N ASP A 129 3.20 -0.31 -26.68
CA ASP A 129 2.86 -0.31 -28.10
C ASP A 129 1.33 -0.35 -28.34
N ASN A 130 0.53 -0.50 -27.29
CA ASN A 130 -0.92 -0.44 -27.39
C ASN A 130 -1.43 1.00 -27.45
N HIS A 131 -2.53 1.20 -28.20
CA HIS A 131 -3.21 2.48 -28.33
C HIS A 131 -4.30 2.64 -27.25
N LYS A 132 -4.59 3.90 -26.88
CA LYS A 132 -5.55 4.29 -25.84
C LYS A 132 -6.96 4.55 -26.37
N ASP A 133 -7.23 4.18 -27.61
CA ASP A 133 -8.47 4.39 -28.33
C ASP A 133 -9.40 3.17 -28.19
N PHE A 134 -10.02 3.06 -27.01
CA PHE A 134 -11.05 2.04 -26.71
C PHE A 134 -12.40 2.63 -26.34
#